data_21146496936935afdfae3986b76d16ff
#
_entry.id   21146496936935afdfae3986b76d16ff
#
_cell.length_a   1.000
_cell.length_b   1.000
_cell.length_c   1.000
_cell.angle_alpha   90.00
_cell.angle_beta   90.00
_cell.angle_gamma   90.00
#
_symmetry.space_group_name_H-M   'P 1'
#
loop_
_entity.id
_entity.type
_entity.pdbx_description
1 polymer ?
#
loop_
_entity_poly.entity_id
_entity_poly.type
_entity_poly.pdbx_seq_one_letter_code
_entity_poly.pdbx_strand_id
1 'polypeptide(L)'
;KKPWFRRTIFVFVADHVSSETFAPKTLTPTGNTRIVCLIYTPDGSVRGRHEGVVQQIDLMPTLLGLLGYDKPYFAFGRDVLHETGRMAMATNSAGDIYQGITDSLVLFFDGERTTSAYLRNDTLQRQDVSDRRTPLLEEAERQLKARLQQYYEHVERRDYLAPEQKTPPTGRAER
;
A
#
# COMPACT_ATOMS: atom_id res chain seq x y z
N LYS A 1 -6.34 -23.57 26.64
CA LYS A 1 -6.21 -22.32 25.85
C LYS A 1 -6.64 -21.15 26.73
N LYS A 2 -5.99 -19.99 26.62
CA LYS A 2 -6.32 -18.78 27.41
C LYS A 2 -7.70 -18.24 26.99
N PRO A 3 -8.49 -17.63 27.90
CA PRO A 3 -9.84 -17.14 27.57
C PRO A 3 -9.88 -16.06 26.48
N TRP A 4 -8.85 -15.22 26.40
CA TRP A 4 -8.74 -14.16 25.41
C TRP A 4 -8.45 -14.67 23.99
N PHE A 5 -7.90 -15.87 23.83
CA PHE A 5 -7.43 -16.40 22.53
C PHE A 5 -8.50 -16.35 21.44
N ARG A 6 -9.73 -16.74 21.76
CA ARG A 6 -10.85 -16.74 20.78
C ARG A 6 -11.35 -15.35 20.38
N ARG A 7 -10.95 -14.32 21.12
CA ARG A 7 -11.34 -12.92 20.91
C ARG A 7 -10.16 -12.06 20.47
N THR A 8 -9.18 -12.67 19.83
CA THR A 8 -7.94 -12.00 19.41
C THR A 8 -7.71 -12.22 17.92
N ILE A 9 -7.45 -11.16 17.20
CA ILE A 9 -6.89 -11.21 15.85
C ILE A 9 -5.38 -11.18 15.99
N PHE A 10 -4.69 -12.14 15.42
CA PHE A 10 -3.23 -12.19 15.40
C PHE A 10 -2.72 -11.68 14.06
N VAL A 11 -1.86 -10.68 14.08
CA VAL A 11 -1.24 -10.11 12.88
C VAL A 11 0.26 -10.33 12.96
N PHE A 12 0.80 -11.00 11.96
CA PHE A 12 2.23 -11.23 11.81
C PHE A 12 2.68 -10.50 10.54
N VAL A 13 3.44 -9.46 10.71
CA VAL A 13 3.94 -8.63 9.61
C VAL A 13 5.40 -8.29 9.84
N ALA A 14 6.21 -8.38 8.80
CA ALA A 14 7.58 -7.87 8.87
C ALA A 14 7.57 -6.34 8.68
N ASP A 15 8.43 -5.64 9.38
CA ASP A 15 8.65 -4.19 9.25
C ASP A 15 9.43 -3.86 7.97
N HIS A 16 10.36 -4.73 7.57
CA HIS A 16 11.14 -4.65 6.34
C HIS A 16 11.49 -6.04 5.80
N VAL A 17 12.07 -6.08 4.62
CA VAL A 17 12.59 -7.31 4.01
C VAL A 17 13.80 -7.83 4.79
N SER A 18 14.04 -9.16 4.70
CA SER A 18 15.26 -9.77 5.25
C SER A 18 16.49 -9.27 4.49
N SER A 19 17.58 -9.05 5.22
CA SER A 19 18.91 -8.81 4.63
C SER A 19 19.50 -10.06 3.95
N GLU A 20 18.96 -11.23 4.27
CA GLU A 20 19.36 -12.49 3.68
C GLU A 20 18.70 -12.72 2.32
N THR A 21 19.49 -13.04 1.32
CA THR A 21 19.05 -13.26 -0.06
C THR A 21 18.93 -14.74 -0.38
N PHE A 22 17.72 -15.27 -0.24
CA PHE A 22 17.48 -16.71 -0.46
C PHE A 22 17.15 -17.08 -1.90
N ALA A 23 16.78 -16.12 -2.74
CA ALA A 23 16.40 -16.40 -4.12
C ALA A 23 16.65 -15.18 -5.03
N PRO A 24 16.96 -15.39 -6.33
CA PRO A 24 17.25 -14.30 -7.26
C PRO A 24 16.15 -13.23 -7.32
N LYS A 25 14.89 -13.61 -7.16
CA LYS A 25 13.75 -12.67 -7.16
C LYS A 25 13.77 -11.67 -6.00
N THR A 26 14.44 -11.99 -4.88
CA THR A 26 14.56 -11.08 -3.73
C THR A 26 15.65 -10.01 -3.95
N LEU A 27 16.49 -10.18 -4.97
CA LEU A 27 17.52 -9.22 -5.36
C LEU A 27 16.99 -8.12 -6.29
N THR A 28 15.79 -8.29 -6.84
CA THR A 28 15.20 -7.25 -7.69
C THR A 28 14.70 -6.08 -6.83
N PRO A 29 14.63 -4.85 -7.38
CA PRO A 29 14.12 -3.69 -6.64
C PRO A 29 12.75 -3.95 -5.99
N THR A 30 11.82 -4.61 -6.71
CA THR A 30 10.50 -4.96 -6.16
C THR A 30 10.57 -6.11 -5.15
N GLY A 31 11.42 -7.10 -5.40
CA GLY A 31 11.64 -8.21 -4.46
C GLY A 31 12.20 -7.73 -3.13
N ASN A 32 13.06 -6.71 -3.17
CA ASN A 32 13.68 -6.07 -2.02
C ASN A 32 12.73 -5.17 -1.21
N THR A 33 11.48 -5.01 -1.62
CA THR A 33 10.43 -4.32 -0.83
C THR A 33 9.34 -5.28 -0.35
N ARG A 34 9.47 -6.58 -0.66
CA ARG A 34 8.44 -7.57 -0.41
C ARG A 34 8.58 -8.19 0.98
N ILE A 35 7.54 -8.08 1.78
CA ILE A 35 7.45 -8.63 3.13
C ILE A 35 6.34 -9.67 3.25
N VAL A 36 6.37 -10.42 4.37
CA VAL A 36 5.30 -11.34 4.76
C VAL A 36 4.26 -10.59 5.58
N CYS A 37 2.98 -10.85 5.31
CA CYS A 37 1.86 -10.44 6.14
C CYS A 37 0.89 -11.62 6.30
N LEU A 38 0.54 -11.95 7.54
CA LEU A 38 -0.40 -12.99 7.87
C LEU A 38 -1.39 -12.47 8.91
N ILE A 39 -2.68 -12.65 8.66
CA ILE A 39 -3.76 -12.40 9.62
C ILE A 39 -4.36 -13.74 10.00
N TYR A 40 -4.42 -14.03 11.29
CA TYR A 40 -4.99 -15.24 11.83
C TYR A 40 -6.12 -14.93 12.83
N THR A 41 -7.28 -15.50 12.58
CA THR A 41 -8.45 -15.44 13.45
C THR A 41 -8.77 -16.85 13.96
N PRO A 42 -8.86 -17.07 15.30
CA PRO A 42 -9.07 -18.42 15.86
C PRO A 42 -10.42 -19.04 15.50
N ASP A 43 -11.41 -18.23 15.13
CA ASP A 43 -12.72 -18.67 14.63
C ASP A 43 -12.70 -19.05 13.15
N GLY A 44 -11.60 -18.72 12.46
CA GLY A 44 -11.43 -18.98 11.05
C GLY A 44 -12.28 -18.10 10.12
N SER A 45 -12.71 -16.93 10.58
CA SER A 45 -13.46 -15.95 9.78
C SER A 45 -12.62 -15.41 8.62
N VAL A 46 -11.28 -15.33 8.78
CA VAL A 46 -10.34 -14.98 7.72
C VAL A 46 -9.58 -16.23 7.29
N ARG A 47 -9.68 -16.60 6.01
CA ARG A 47 -9.01 -17.78 5.45
C ARG A 47 -8.59 -17.54 4.01
N GLY A 48 -7.56 -18.26 3.60
CA GLY A 48 -7.08 -18.27 2.22
C GLY A 48 -5.88 -17.34 2.01
N ARG A 49 -5.59 -17.09 0.75
CA ARG A 49 -4.50 -16.23 0.30
C ARG A 49 -5.05 -15.09 -0.52
N HIS A 50 -4.63 -13.88 -0.19
CA HIS A 50 -4.92 -12.70 -1.00
C HIS A 50 -3.89 -12.62 -2.14
N GLU A 51 -4.35 -12.66 -3.39
CA GLU A 51 -3.46 -12.68 -4.57
C GLU A 51 -3.15 -11.26 -5.09
N GLY A 52 -3.93 -10.26 -4.72
CA GLY A 52 -3.75 -8.88 -5.12
C GLY A 52 -2.55 -8.20 -4.44
N VAL A 53 -2.22 -7.02 -4.92
CA VAL A 53 -1.18 -6.18 -4.32
C VAL A 53 -1.66 -5.60 -3.00
N VAL A 54 -0.85 -5.74 -1.97
CA VAL A 54 -1.08 -5.24 -0.60
C VAL A 54 0.18 -4.54 -0.11
N GLN A 55 0.04 -3.53 0.72
CA GLN A 55 1.13 -2.81 1.36
C GLN A 55 0.86 -2.60 2.85
N GLN A 56 1.89 -2.26 3.62
CA GLN A 56 1.77 -2.12 5.09
C GLN A 56 0.71 -1.11 5.52
N ILE A 57 0.53 -0.01 4.78
CA ILE A 57 -0.48 1.00 5.10
C ILE A 57 -1.92 0.50 4.97
N ASP A 58 -2.13 -0.65 4.33
CA ASP A 58 -3.45 -1.29 4.22
C ASP A 58 -3.84 -2.05 5.50
N LEU A 59 -2.88 -2.31 6.40
CA LEU A 59 -3.16 -3.07 7.63
C LEU A 59 -4.19 -2.40 8.53
N MET A 60 -4.02 -1.11 8.80
CA MET A 60 -4.94 -0.39 9.69
C MET A 60 -6.38 -0.42 9.17
N PRO A 61 -6.69 0.03 7.93
CA PRO A 61 -8.07 -0.03 7.44
C PRO A 61 -8.61 -1.45 7.35
N THR A 62 -7.79 -2.45 7.00
CA THR A 62 -8.20 -3.86 6.96
C THR A 62 -8.58 -4.38 8.36
N LEU A 63 -7.79 -4.05 9.38
CA LEU A 63 -8.10 -4.43 10.76
C LEU A 63 -9.32 -3.70 11.32
N LEU A 64 -9.51 -2.43 10.99
CA LEU A 64 -10.70 -1.67 11.35
C LEU A 64 -11.96 -2.29 10.72
N GLY A 65 -11.89 -2.70 9.44
CA GLY A 65 -12.95 -3.42 8.76
C GLY A 65 -13.28 -4.76 9.44
N LEU A 66 -12.25 -5.56 9.78
CA LEU A 66 -12.44 -6.82 10.52
C LEU A 66 -13.05 -6.64 11.89
N LEU A 67 -12.79 -5.52 12.56
CA LEU A 67 -13.35 -5.16 13.87
C LEU A 67 -14.74 -4.52 13.78
N GLY A 68 -15.26 -4.28 12.57
CA GLY A 68 -16.55 -3.60 12.37
C GLY A 68 -16.54 -2.14 12.81
N TYR A 69 -15.40 -1.45 12.67
CA TYR A 69 -15.30 -0.03 13.02
C TYR A 69 -16.04 0.82 11.99
N ASP A 70 -17.02 1.57 12.44
CA ASP A 70 -17.99 2.31 11.63
C ASP A 70 -17.81 3.84 11.64
N LYS A 71 -16.78 4.34 12.32
CA LYS A 71 -16.54 5.79 12.40
C LYS A 71 -15.57 6.26 11.33
N PRO A 72 -15.70 7.52 10.87
CA PRO A 72 -14.73 8.10 9.95
C PRO A 72 -13.31 8.07 10.49
N TYR A 73 -12.36 7.71 9.61
CA TYR A 73 -10.93 7.77 9.88
C TYR A 73 -10.17 8.18 8.63
N PHE A 74 -8.94 8.62 8.81
CA PHE A 74 -8.03 8.92 7.71
C PHE A 74 -7.05 7.77 7.51
N ALA A 75 -6.87 7.32 6.25
CA ALA A 75 -5.84 6.39 5.85
C ALA A 75 -5.45 6.60 4.38
N PHE A 76 -4.17 6.43 4.05
CA PHE A 76 -3.73 6.27 2.67
C PHE A 76 -3.93 4.85 2.14
N GLY A 77 -3.99 3.87 3.03
CA GLY A 77 -4.30 2.48 2.74
C GLY A 77 -5.80 2.21 2.60
N ARG A 78 -6.13 0.96 2.34
CA ARG A 78 -7.51 0.49 2.13
C ARG A 78 -7.78 -0.83 2.87
N ASP A 79 -9.03 -1.19 3.04
CA ASP A 79 -9.43 -2.52 3.47
C ASP A 79 -9.28 -3.52 2.32
N VAL A 80 -8.23 -4.33 2.34
CA VAL A 80 -7.91 -5.28 1.25
C VAL A 80 -8.86 -6.47 1.18
N LEU A 81 -9.66 -6.71 2.21
CA LEU A 81 -10.65 -7.78 2.20
C LEU A 81 -11.93 -7.39 1.46
N HIS A 82 -12.20 -6.09 1.33
CA HIS A 82 -13.42 -5.56 0.72
C HIS A 82 -13.16 -4.69 -0.51
N GLU A 83 -11.92 -4.24 -0.73
CA GLU A 83 -11.56 -3.38 -1.84
C GLU A 83 -10.49 -4.01 -2.74
N THR A 84 -10.64 -3.87 -4.06
CA THR A 84 -9.73 -4.42 -5.08
C THR A 84 -9.09 -3.32 -5.93
N GLY A 85 -8.10 -3.71 -6.75
CA GLY A 85 -7.65 -2.91 -7.91
C GLY A 85 -6.86 -1.66 -7.57
N ARG A 86 -5.96 -1.70 -6.58
CA ARG A 86 -5.09 -0.55 -6.27
C ARG A 86 -3.60 -0.87 -6.42
N MET A 87 -2.84 0.21 -6.51
CA MET A 87 -1.40 0.21 -6.61
C MET A 87 -0.76 0.26 -5.22
N ALA A 88 0.26 -0.53 -4.96
CA ALA A 88 1.20 -0.29 -3.88
C ALA A 88 2.29 0.68 -4.37
N MET A 89 2.81 1.48 -3.44
CA MET A 89 3.92 2.39 -3.69
C MET A 89 5.09 2.08 -2.76
N ALA A 90 6.30 2.22 -3.29
CA ALA A 90 7.53 2.19 -2.53
C ALA A 90 8.49 3.24 -3.09
N THR A 91 9.56 3.54 -2.34
CA THR A 91 10.67 4.34 -2.82
C THR A 91 11.97 3.54 -2.68
N ASN A 92 13.00 3.89 -3.44
CA ASN A 92 14.35 3.41 -3.16
C ASN A 92 14.92 4.10 -1.91
N SER A 93 16.07 3.64 -1.43
CA SER A 93 16.71 4.18 -0.22
C SER A 93 17.15 5.63 -0.34
N ALA A 94 17.40 6.12 -1.56
CA ALA A 94 17.73 7.52 -1.81
C ALA A 94 16.49 8.43 -1.87
N GLY A 95 15.28 7.84 -2.05
CA GLY A 95 14.02 8.56 -2.11
C GLY A 95 13.76 9.30 -3.43
N ASP A 96 14.56 9.03 -4.47
CA ASP A 96 14.48 9.70 -5.77
C ASP A 96 13.80 8.84 -6.86
N ILE A 97 13.57 7.56 -6.59
CA ILE A 97 12.83 6.66 -7.48
C ILE A 97 11.61 6.10 -6.75
N TYR A 98 10.46 6.33 -7.33
CA TYR A 98 9.19 5.76 -6.86
C TYR A 98 8.89 4.47 -7.59
N GLN A 99 8.40 3.49 -6.88
CA GLN A 99 7.85 2.27 -7.44
C GLN A 99 6.33 2.31 -7.39
N GLY A 100 5.68 2.03 -8.51
CA GLY A 100 4.26 1.73 -8.59
C GLY A 100 4.07 0.23 -8.89
N ILE A 101 3.33 -0.48 -8.06
CA ILE A 101 3.10 -1.92 -8.20
C ILE A 101 1.61 -2.16 -8.31
N THR A 102 1.17 -2.68 -9.45
CA THR A 102 -0.22 -3.10 -9.73
C THR A 102 -0.30 -4.62 -9.85
N ASP A 103 -1.49 -5.16 -10.04
CA ASP A 103 -1.68 -6.59 -10.28
C ASP A 103 -1.10 -7.07 -11.61
N SER A 104 -0.80 -6.16 -12.53
CA SER A 104 -0.31 -6.49 -13.88
C SER A 104 1.10 -5.97 -14.17
N LEU A 105 1.52 -4.91 -13.51
CA LEU A 105 2.70 -4.13 -13.87
C LEU A 105 3.42 -3.60 -12.65
N VAL A 106 4.74 -3.50 -12.76
CA VAL A 106 5.62 -2.73 -11.88
C VAL A 106 6.26 -1.64 -12.70
N LEU A 107 6.25 -0.39 -12.23
CA LEU A 107 6.94 0.72 -12.87
C LEU A 107 7.82 1.47 -11.88
N PHE A 108 8.88 2.06 -12.42
CA PHE A 108 9.83 2.92 -11.72
C PHE A 108 9.76 4.32 -12.30
N PHE A 109 9.62 5.31 -11.45
CA PHE A 109 9.32 6.69 -11.81
C PHE A 109 10.27 7.64 -11.07
N ASP A 110 10.92 8.55 -11.79
CA ASP A 110 11.93 9.47 -11.23
C ASP A 110 11.36 10.83 -10.79
N GLY A 111 10.04 10.97 -10.79
CA GLY A 111 9.36 12.24 -10.50
C GLY A 111 8.87 12.96 -11.77
N GLU A 112 9.45 12.66 -12.92
CA GLU A 112 9.08 13.25 -14.22
C GLU A 112 8.49 12.22 -15.18
N ARG A 113 9.16 11.05 -15.30
CA ARG A 113 8.81 10.00 -16.25
C ARG A 113 9.06 8.60 -15.70
N THR A 114 8.40 7.62 -16.30
CA THR A 114 8.73 6.21 -16.09
C THR A 114 10.09 5.90 -16.69
N THR A 115 11.03 5.44 -15.86
CA THR A 115 12.40 5.08 -16.24
C THR A 115 12.53 3.63 -16.65
N SER A 116 11.73 2.75 -16.06
CA SER A 116 11.60 1.34 -16.45
C SER A 116 10.26 0.77 -16.01
N ALA A 117 9.81 -0.28 -16.69
CA ALA A 117 8.57 -0.99 -16.34
C ALA A 117 8.67 -2.47 -16.67
N TYR A 118 8.02 -3.32 -15.88
CA TYR A 118 8.07 -4.77 -16.01
C TYR A 118 6.67 -5.36 -15.80
N LEU A 119 6.33 -6.40 -16.55
CA LEU A 119 5.12 -7.15 -16.25
C LEU A 119 5.25 -7.83 -14.88
N ARG A 120 4.15 -7.93 -14.13
CA ARG A 120 4.14 -8.51 -12.78
C ARG A 120 4.64 -9.96 -12.73
N ASN A 121 4.44 -10.74 -13.81
CA ASN A 121 4.92 -12.11 -13.94
C ASN A 121 6.43 -12.20 -14.27
N ASP A 122 7.06 -11.13 -14.76
CA ASP A 122 8.53 -11.03 -14.87
C ASP A 122 9.16 -10.76 -13.51
N THR A 123 9.15 -11.78 -12.65
CA THR A 123 9.62 -11.69 -11.26
C THR A 123 11.10 -11.37 -11.12
N LEU A 124 11.87 -11.49 -12.19
CA LEU A 124 13.30 -11.17 -12.23
C LEU A 124 13.59 -9.81 -12.88
N GLN A 125 12.56 -9.12 -13.35
CA GLN A 125 12.64 -7.78 -13.96
C GLN A 125 13.71 -7.71 -15.07
N ARG A 126 13.65 -8.67 -16.01
CA ARG A 126 14.61 -8.81 -17.10
C ARG A 126 14.18 -8.16 -18.40
N GLN A 127 12.85 -7.99 -18.58
CA GLN A 127 12.28 -7.46 -19.82
C GLN A 127 11.62 -6.12 -19.55
N ASP A 128 12.39 -5.05 -19.72
CA ASP A 128 11.86 -3.70 -19.65
C ASP A 128 10.86 -3.48 -20.80
N VAL A 129 9.68 -3.01 -20.44
CA VAL A 129 8.58 -2.69 -21.38
C VAL A 129 8.25 -1.20 -21.38
N SER A 130 9.06 -0.36 -20.76
CA SER A 130 8.79 1.08 -20.62
C SER A 130 8.73 1.82 -21.96
N ASP A 131 9.48 1.36 -22.97
CA ASP A 131 9.45 1.92 -24.33
C ASP A 131 8.10 1.66 -25.04
N ARG A 132 7.36 0.65 -24.59
CA ARG A 132 6.05 0.31 -25.12
C ARG A 132 4.99 1.13 -24.39
N ARG A 133 4.70 2.31 -24.86
CA ARG A 133 3.66 3.19 -24.29
C ARG A 133 2.26 2.58 -24.45
N THR A 134 2.00 1.52 -23.68
CA THR A 134 0.70 0.84 -23.67
C THR A 134 -0.30 1.58 -22.80
N PRO A 135 -1.61 1.50 -23.07
CA PRO A 135 -2.64 2.07 -22.18
C PRO A 135 -2.51 1.59 -20.72
N LEU A 136 -2.04 0.36 -20.51
CA LEU A 136 -1.79 -0.18 -19.17
C LEU A 136 -0.69 0.59 -18.44
N LEU A 137 0.43 0.87 -19.11
CA LEU A 137 1.55 1.63 -18.54
C LEU A 137 1.16 3.08 -18.27
N GLU A 138 0.49 3.72 -19.23
CA GLU A 138 0.03 5.10 -19.09
C GLU A 138 -0.96 5.27 -17.91
N GLU A 139 -1.87 4.32 -17.76
CA GLU A 139 -2.79 4.29 -16.64
C GLU A 139 -2.05 4.08 -15.31
N ALA A 140 -1.09 3.16 -15.23
CA ALA A 140 -0.30 2.93 -14.04
C ALA A 140 0.54 4.16 -13.65
N GLU A 141 1.18 4.84 -14.63
CA GLU A 141 1.91 6.08 -14.39
C GLU A 141 0.98 7.20 -13.89
N ARG A 142 -0.20 7.34 -14.48
CA ARG A 142 -1.20 8.32 -14.06
C ARG A 142 -1.67 8.07 -12.62
N GLN A 143 -1.91 6.80 -12.26
CA GLN A 143 -2.29 6.42 -10.90
C GLN A 143 -1.16 6.70 -9.90
N LEU A 144 0.09 6.42 -10.25
CA LEU A 144 1.23 6.69 -9.39
C LEU A 144 1.36 8.21 -9.14
N LYS A 145 1.31 9.02 -10.19
CA LYS A 145 1.36 10.49 -10.09
C LYS A 145 0.24 11.04 -9.20
N ALA A 146 -0.99 10.57 -9.39
CA ALA A 146 -2.12 10.99 -8.57
C ALA A 146 -1.97 10.66 -7.08
N ARG A 147 -1.41 9.49 -6.76
CA ARG A 147 -1.13 9.08 -5.39
C ARG A 147 0.00 9.87 -4.75
N LEU A 148 1.07 10.13 -5.49
CA LEU A 148 2.16 10.98 -5.04
C LEU A 148 1.65 12.38 -4.75
N GLN A 149 0.87 12.96 -5.66
CA GLN A 149 0.25 14.26 -5.47
C GLN A 149 -0.63 14.27 -4.21
N GLN A 150 -1.53 13.31 -4.06
CA GLN A 150 -2.39 13.18 -2.88
C GLN A 150 -1.56 13.11 -1.59
N TYR A 151 -0.52 12.27 -1.57
CA TYR A 151 0.35 12.12 -0.42
C TYR A 151 1.02 13.44 -0.03
N TYR A 152 1.67 14.10 -0.99
CA TYR A 152 2.37 15.37 -0.73
C TYR A 152 1.43 16.50 -0.33
N GLU A 153 0.25 16.60 -0.95
CA GLU A 153 -0.77 17.59 -0.56
C GLU A 153 -1.22 17.40 0.89
N HIS A 154 -1.47 16.16 1.33
CA HIS A 154 -1.82 15.90 2.73
C HIS A 154 -0.68 16.18 3.69
N VAL A 155 0.56 15.82 3.32
CA VAL A 155 1.76 16.12 4.14
C VAL A 155 1.95 17.63 4.30
N GLU A 156 1.86 18.38 3.20
CA GLU A 156 2.04 19.83 3.18
C GLU A 156 0.95 20.55 4.00
N ARG A 157 -0.29 20.15 3.81
CA ARG A 157 -1.44 20.72 4.54
C ARG A 157 -1.58 20.23 5.97
N ARG A 158 -0.85 19.19 6.36
CA ARG A 158 -1.00 18.47 7.64
C ARG A 158 -2.44 18.04 7.91
N ASP A 159 -3.13 17.60 6.88
CA ASP A 159 -4.56 17.28 6.90
C ASP A 159 -4.78 15.76 7.03
N TYR A 160 -4.64 15.24 8.25
CA TYR A 160 -4.75 13.82 8.59
C TYR A 160 -5.99 13.50 9.42
N LEU A 161 -6.90 14.44 9.57
CA LEU A 161 -8.14 14.23 10.33
C LEU A 161 -9.30 13.82 9.40
N ALA A 162 -10.16 12.95 9.90
CA ALA A 162 -11.42 12.68 9.22
C ALA A 162 -12.28 13.96 9.15
N PRO A 163 -13.07 14.17 8.07
CA PRO A 163 -13.84 15.40 7.88
C PRO A 163 -14.74 15.78 9.06
N GLU A 164 -15.34 14.79 9.71
CA GLU A 164 -16.22 14.98 10.88
C GLU A 164 -15.48 15.36 12.16
N GLN A 165 -14.17 15.20 12.21
CA GLN A 165 -13.32 15.59 13.34
C GLN A 165 -12.81 17.03 13.21
N LYS A 166 -13.08 17.71 12.11
CA LYS A 166 -12.79 19.13 11.92
C LYS A 166 -13.84 19.93 12.70
N THR A 167 -13.52 20.28 13.94
CA THR A 167 -14.37 21.20 14.74
C THR A 167 -14.51 22.51 13.95
N PRO A 168 -15.71 23.02 13.66
CA PRO A 168 -15.86 24.33 13.07
C PRO A 168 -15.16 25.37 13.95
N PRO A 169 -14.55 26.41 13.38
CA PRO A 169 -13.90 27.45 14.17
C PRO A 169 -14.95 28.00 15.15
N THR A 170 -14.68 27.86 16.43
CA THR A 170 -15.49 28.48 17.48
C THR A 170 -15.41 29.98 17.24
N GLY A 171 -16.48 30.55 16.68
CA GLY A 171 -16.60 31.99 16.55
C GLY A 171 -16.40 32.64 17.91
N ARG A 172 -15.30 33.35 18.08
CA ARG A 172 -15.14 34.28 19.19
C ARG A 172 -16.25 35.31 19.04
N ALA A 173 -17.28 35.16 19.86
CA ALA A 173 -18.19 36.26 20.07
C ALA A 173 -17.41 37.38 20.74
N GLU A 174 -17.05 38.39 19.96
CA GLU A 174 -16.64 39.68 20.51
C GLU A 174 -17.81 40.26 21.28
N ARG A 175 -17.61 40.45 22.58
CA ARG A 175 -18.39 41.38 23.39
C ARG A 175 -17.47 42.51 23.83
#